data_692c0f578da224e6e53dfa4401e9cf55
#
_entry.id   692c0f578da224e6e53dfa4401e9cf55
#
_cell.length_a   1.000
_cell.length_b   1.000
_cell.length_c   1.000
_cell.angle_alpha   90.00
_cell.angle_beta   90.00
_cell.angle_gamma   90.00
#
_symmetry.space_group_name_H-M   'P 1'
#
loop_
_entity.id
_entity.type
_entity.pdbx_description
1 polymer ?
#
loop_
_entity_poly.entity_id
_entity_poly.type
_entity_poly.pdbx_seq_one_letter_code
_entity_poly.pdbx_strand_id
1 'polypeptide(L)'
;MLTISEELYEQIVAHARKDHPDEACGVVAGPAPAPADGRPRRFIPMLNAARSPTFYEFDSQDLLRLYREMDDRDEEPVVIYHSHTATEAYPSRTDVSYANEPGAHYVLVSTAESGNGEGPVSFRSFRIVDGVITEEDVTVVASYDDAPAR
;
A
#
# COMPACT_ATOMS: atom_id res chain seq x y z
N MET A 1 0.22 3.54 -13.84
CA MET A 1 1.02 4.50 -13.07
C MET A 1 0.29 4.88 -11.79
N LEU A 2 1.00 4.94 -10.67
CA LEU A 2 0.45 5.43 -9.40
C LEU A 2 0.89 6.88 -9.20
N THR A 3 -0.04 7.79 -9.04
CA THR A 3 0.23 9.17 -8.62
C THR A 3 -0.17 9.29 -7.16
N ILE A 4 0.77 9.63 -6.29
CA ILE A 4 0.54 9.66 -4.85
C ILE A 4 1.12 10.96 -4.27
N SER A 5 0.41 11.55 -3.30
CA SER A 5 0.90 12.75 -2.64
C SER A 5 2.11 12.45 -1.78
N GLU A 6 2.98 13.44 -1.62
CA GLU A 6 4.16 13.32 -0.75
C GLU A 6 3.77 12.94 0.68
N GLU A 7 2.68 13.51 1.20
CA GLU A 7 2.21 13.19 2.53
C GLU A 7 1.89 11.69 2.68
N LEU A 8 1.12 11.13 1.75
CA LEU A 8 0.76 9.71 1.79
C LEU A 8 1.97 8.81 1.60
N TYR A 9 2.87 9.18 0.69
CA TYR A 9 4.11 8.47 0.48
C TYR A 9 4.91 8.38 1.79
N GLU A 10 5.07 9.50 2.47
CA GLU A 10 5.82 9.55 3.73
C GLU A 10 5.11 8.80 4.85
N GLN A 11 3.78 8.83 4.89
CA GLN A 11 3.03 8.06 5.89
C GLN A 11 3.23 6.56 5.71
N ILE A 12 3.22 6.07 4.48
CA ILE A 12 3.46 4.65 4.20
C ILE A 12 4.88 4.26 4.60
N VAL A 13 5.87 5.06 4.19
CA VAL A 13 7.28 4.79 4.54
C VAL A 13 7.49 4.82 6.05
N ALA A 14 6.89 5.79 6.74
CA ALA A 14 7.01 5.90 8.19
C ALA A 14 6.43 4.68 8.90
N HIS A 15 5.31 4.16 8.41
CA HIS A 15 4.70 2.96 8.97
C HIS A 15 5.61 1.74 8.78
N ALA A 16 6.19 1.59 7.58
CA ALA A 16 7.13 0.52 7.30
C ALA A 16 8.35 0.56 8.23
N ARG A 17 8.89 1.75 8.47
CA ARG A 17 10.04 1.94 9.37
C ARG A 17 9.68 1.68 10.82
N LYS A 18 8.50 2.11 11.24
CA LYS A 18 8.05 1.96 12.62
C LYS A 18 7.86 0.49 13.00
N ASP A 19 7.29 -0.30 12.10
CA ASP A 19 6.99 -1.71 12.39
C ASP A 19 8.18 -2.63 12.14
N HIS A 20 9.21 -2.15 11.43
CA HIS A 20 10.42 -2.95 11.20
C HIS A 20 10.94 -3.52 12.54
N PRO A 21 11.28 -4.81 12.68
CA PRO A 21 11.48 -5.83 11.66
C PRO A 21 10.23 -6.61 11.25
N ASP A 22 9.05 -6.28 11.74
CA ASP A 22 7.81 -6.90 11.30
C ASP A 22 7.31 -6.20 10.04
N GLU A 23 6.56 -6.93 9.21
CA GLU A 23 5.95 -6.34 8.03
C GLU A 23 4.80 -5.43 8.45
N ALA A 24 4.81 -4.20 7.92
CA ALA A 24 3.70 -3.27 8.07
C ALA A 24 2.69 -3.52 6.96
N CYS A 25 1.45 -3.16 7.17
CA CYS A 25 0.41 -3.28 6.16
C CYS A 25 -0.68 -2.23 6.35
N GLY A 26 -1.41 -1.96 5.29
CA GLY A 26 -2.52 -1.02 5.35
C GLY A 26 -3.15 -0.74 3.99
N VAL A 27 -4.06 0.21 3.98
CA VAL A 27 -4.85 0.59 2.82
C VAL A 27 -4.87 2.11 2.71
N VAL A 28 -4.87 2.61 1.48
CA VAL A 28 -5.20 4.01 1.23
C VAL A 28 -6.46 4.02 0.38
N ALA A 29 -7.52 4.61 0.92
CA ALA A 29 -8.82 4.63 0.27
C ALA A 29 -8.99 5.87 -0.60
N GLY A 30 -9.89 5.78 -1.56
CA GLY A 30 -10.30 6.89 -2.39
C GLY A 30 -11.76 6.76 -2.78
N PRO A 31 -12.32 7.77 -3.47
CA PRO A 31 -13.73 7.75 -3.86
C PRO A 31 -14.09 6.54 -4.74
N ALA A 32 -15.29 6.00 -4.53
CA ALA A 32 -15.82 4.88 -5.32
C ALA A 32 -17.03 5.36 -6.13
N PRO A 33 -17.19 4.94 -7.39
CA PRO A 33 -16.19 4.18 -8.14
C PRO A 33 -14.92 4.99 -8.32
N ALA A 34 -13.80 4.30 -8.56
CA ALA A 34 -12.52 4.99 -8.67
C ALA A 34 -12.62 6.13 -9.68
N PRO A 35 -12.21 7.34 -9.30
CA PRO A 35 -12.23 8.47 -10.23
C PRO A 35 -11.21 8.25 -11.35
N ALA A 36 -11.37 9.01 -12.42
CA ALA A 36 -10.45 8.90 -13.55
C ALA A 36 -8.98 9.10 -13.15
N ASP A 37 -8.72 9.89 -12.11
CA ASP A 37 -7.37 10.13 -11.65
C ASP A 37 -6.82 8.98 -10.77
N GLY A 38 -7.70 8.10 -10.25
CA GLY A 38 -7.29 6.96 -9.45
C GLY A 38 -6.42 7.30 -8.24
N ARG A 39 -6.55 8.51 -7.70
CA ARG A 39 -5.62 8.99 -6.67
C ARG A 39 -6.04 8.56 -5.28
N PRO A 40 -5.09 8.00 -4.50
CA PRO A 40 -5.38 7.64 -3.11
C PRO A 40 -5.55 8.90 -2.25
N ARG A 41 -6.42 8.83 -1.24
CA ARG A 41 -6.80 9.98 -0.43
C ARG A 41 -6.65 9.77 1.06
N ARG A 42 -7.12 8.63 1.60
CA ARG A 42 -7.23 8.45 3.04
C ARG A 42 -6.35 7.30 3.50
N PHE A 43 -5.34 7.62 4.30
CA PHE A 43 -4.38 6.66 4.84
C PHE A 43 -5.00 5.88 5.99
N ILE A 44 -4.98 4.55 5.89
CA ILE A 44 -5.56 3.65 6.90
C ILE A 44 -4.52 2.59 7.24
N PRO A 45 -3.66 2.86 8.24
CA PRO A 45 -2.72 1.84 8.67
C PRO A 45 -3.47 0.70 9.37
N MET A 46 -3.04 -0.52 9.10
CA MET A 46 -3.66 -1.71 9.66
C MET A 46 -2.67 -2.43 10.55
N LEU A 47 -3.19 -3.21 11.48
CA LEU A 47 -2.37 -4.08 12.30
C LEU A 47 -2.02 -5.32 11.50
N ASN A 48 -0.73 -5.72 11.53
CA ASN A 48 -0.35 -7.02 11.02
C ASN A 48 -0.67 -8.06 12.10
N ALA A 49 -1.76 -8.80 11.91
CA ALA A 49 -2.19 -9.80 12.89
C ALA A 49 -1.19 -10.95 13.03
N ALA A 50 -0.40 -11.19 11.99
CA ALA A 50 0.64 -12.23 12.04
C ALA A 50 1.86 -11.81 12.83
N ARG A 51 2.10 -10.51 13.00
CA ARG A 51 3.27 -9.94 13.71
C ARG A 51 4.56 -10.62 13.29
N SER A 52 4.75 -10.70 11.96
CA SER A 52 5.84 -11.50 11.38
C SER A 52 6.74 -10.63 10.51
N PRO A 53 8.06 -10.91 10.50
CA PRO A 53 8.98 -10.25 9.57
C PRO A 53 8.92 -10.80 8.14
N THR A 54 8.14 -11.88 7.90
CA THR A 54 8.08 -12.53 6.59
C THR A 54 6.67 -12.68 6.04
N PHE A 55 5.66 -12.23 6.77
CA PHE A 55 4.27 -12.39 6.39
C PHE A 55 3.42 -11.30 7.01
N TYR A 56 2.35 -10.92 6.32
CA TYR A 56 1.36 -10.03 6.91
C TYR A 56 -0.04 -10.61 6.73
N GLU A 57 -0.92 -10.25 7.65
CA GLU A 57 -2.32 -10.66 7.62
C GLU A 57 -3.13 -9.57 8.30
N PHE A 58 -4.16 -9.07 7.62
CA PHE A 58 -5.10 -8.15 8.26
C PHE A 58 -5.93 -8.91 9.30
N ASP A 59 -6.14 -8.29 10.46
CA ASP A 59 -7.09 -8.82 11.42
C ASP A 59 -8.47 -8.85 10.79
N SER A 60 -9.19 -9.98 10.93
CA SER A 60 -10.47 -10.18 10.27
C SER A 60 -11.52 -9.14 10.67
N GLN A 61 -11.55 -8.76 11.95
CA GLN A 61 -12.51 -7.77 12.43
C GLN A 61 -12.16 -6.37 11.96
N ASP A 62 -10.87 -6.04 11.94
CA ASP A 62 -10.40 -4.76 11.43
C ASP A 62 -10.69 -4.63 9.94
N LEU A 63 -10.51 -5.71 9.19
CA LEU A 63 -10.80 -5.74 7.76
C LEU A 63 -12.30 -5.53 7.49
N LEU A 64 -13.15 -6.19 8.25
CA LEU A 64 -14.61 -6.03 8.13
C LEU A 64 -15.02 -4.59 8.44
N ARG A 65 -14.46 -4.03 9.51
CA ARG A 65 -14.71 -2.63 9.89
C ARG A 65 -14.26 -1.67 8.80
N LEU A 66 -13.10 -1.93 8.21
CA LEU A 66 -12.56 -1.12 7.12
C LEU A 66 -13.51 -1.09 5.92
N TYR A 67 -13.97 -2.25 5.48
CA TYR A 67 -14.85 -2.33 4.32
C TYR A 67 -16.21 -1.69 4.59
N ARG A 68 -16.75 -1.82 5.80
CA ARG A 68 -17.97 -1.14 6.19
C ARG A 68 -17.79 0.38 6.18
N GLU A 69 -16.67 0.86 6.70
CA GLU A 69 -16.38 2.28 6.76
C GLU A 69 -16.19 2.85 5.35
N MET A 70 -15.48 2.14 4.48
CA MET A 70 -15.33 2.57 3.09
C MET A 70 -16.66 2.60 2.36
N ASP A 71 -17.51 1.60 2.60
CA ASP A 71 -18.83 1.54 1.99
C ASP A 71 -19.72 2.73 2.43
N ASP A 72 -19.70 3.04 3.72
CA ASP A 72 -20.43 4.19 4.27
C ASP A 72 -19.94 5.53 3.72
N ARG A 73 -18.69 5.61 3.30
CA ARG A 73 -18.06 6.83 2.77
C ARG A 73 -18.00 6.85 1.24
N ASP A 74 -18.58 5.87 0.58
CA ASP A 74 -18.46 5.71 -0.88
C ASP A 74 -17.00 5.70 -1.31
N GLU A 75 -16.20 4.90 -0.62
CA GLU A 75 -14.77 4.72 -0.91
C GLU A 75 -14.47 3.29 -1.33
N GLU A 76 -13.32 3.12 -1.98
CA GLU A 76 -12.77 1.80 -2.29
C GLU A 76 -11.27 1.80 -2.02
N PRO A 77 -10.63 0.64 -1.88
CA PRO A 77 -9.17 0.60 -1.70
C PRO A 77 -8.49 0.96 -3.02
N VAL A 78 -7.73 2.06 -3.00
CA VAL A 78 -6.94 2.50 -4.16
C VAL A 78 -5.54 1.92 -4.07
N VAL A 79 -4.96 1.92 -2.87
CA VAL A 79 -3.64 1.33 -2.59
C VAL A 79 -3.79 0.32 -1.47
N ILE A 80 -3.19 -0.84 -1.67
CA ILE A 80 -3.00 -1.84 -0.63
C ILE A 80 -1.49 -1.99 -0.48
N TYR A 81 -0.95 -1.67 0.71
CA TYR A 81 0.50 -1.66 0.89
C TYR A 81 0.94 -2.62 1.98
N HIS A 82 2.15 -3.13 1.83
CA HIS A 82 2.86 -3.79 2.91
C HIS A 82 4.36 -3.62 2.73
N SER A 83 5.12 -3.96 3.75
CA SER A 83 6.57 -3.87 3.70
C SER A 83 7.22 -5.25 3.66
N HIS A 84 8.36 -5.32 2.98
CA HIS A 84 9.27 -6.46 3.07
C HIS A 84 10.48 -6.01 3.89
N THR A 85 10.83 -6.79 4.89
CA THR A 85 11.89 -6.39 5.81
C THR A 85 13.21 -7.12 5.58
N ALA A 86 13.19 -8.20 4.81
CA ALA A 86 14.38 -9.01 4.53
C ALA A 86 14.63 -9.23 3.03
N THR A 87 13.71 -8.81 2.17
CA THR A 87 13.78 -9.01 0.73
C THR A 87 13.47 -7.72 -0.02
N GLU A 88 13.69 -7.73 -1.33
CA GLU A 88 13.37 -6.59 -2.19
C GLU A 88 11.86 -6.30 -2.22
N ALA A 89 11.51 -5.10 -2.69
CA ALA A 89 10.12 -4.67 -2.82
C ALA A 89 9.46 -5.27 -4.06
N TYR A 90 9.31 -6.58 -4.07
CA TYR A 90 8.67 -7.31 -5.16
C TYR A 90 7.69 -8.32 -4.58
N PRO A 91 6.49 -8.47 -5.17
CA PRO A 91 5.49 -9.38 -4.60
C PRO A 91 5.98 -10.81 -4.51
N SER A 92 5.82 -11.42 -3.34
CA SER A 92 6.12 -12.83 -3.15
C SER A 92 4.99 -13.69 -3.74
N ARG A 93 5.24 -15.00 -3.83
CA ARG A 93 4.21 -15.93 -4.28
C ARG A 93 2.97 -15.86 -3.38
N THR A 94 3.17 -15.74 -2.08
CA THR A 94 2.08 -15.58 -1.11
C THR A 94 1.32 -14.27 -1.35
N ASP A 95 2.04 -13.16 -1.58
CA ASP A 95 1.42 -11.87 -1.87
C ASP A 95 0.50 -11.97 -3.07
N VAL A 96 0.94 -12.63 -4.14
CA VAL A 96 0.13 -12.82 -5.35
C VAL A 96 -1.11 -13.64 -5.07
N SER A 97 -0.98 -14.71 -4.26
CA SER A 97 -2.10 -15.59 -3.98
C SER A 97 -3.20 -14.90 -3.15
N TYR A 98 -2.85 -13.88 -2.38
CA TYR A 98 -3.82 -13.12 -1.58
C TYR A 98 -4.29 -11.83 -2.25
N ALA A 99 -3.74 -11.48 -3.41
CA ALA A 99 -4.12 -10.27 -4.12
C ALA A 99 -5.49 -10.47 -4.78
N ASN A 100 -6.53 -9.89 -4.19
CA ASN A 100 -7.91 -10.08 -4.63
C ASN A 100 -8.61 -8.78 -5.02
N GLU A 101 -7.86 -7.68 -5.16
CA GLU A 101 -8.39 -6.38 -5.57
C GLU A 101 -7.74 -5.96 -6.89
N PRO A 102 -8.27 -6.42 -8.03
CA PRO A 102 -7.60 -6.17 -9.32
C PRO A 102 -7.54 -4.69 -9.71
N GLY A 103 -8.38 -3.87 -9.13
CA GLY A 103 -8.37 -2.42 -9.38
C GLY A 103 -7.39 -1.66 -8.51
N ALA A 104 -6.80 -2.28 -7.49
CA ALA A 104 -5.92 -1.60 -6.56
C ALA A 104 -4.47 -1.54 -7.06
N HIS A 105 -3.73 -0.55 -6.56
CA HIS A 105 -2.28 -0.48 -6.69
C HIS A 105 -1.67 -1.19 -5.49
N TYR A 106 -0.87 -2.22 -5.73
CA TYR A 106 -0.20 -2.94 -4.66
C TYR A 106 1.18 -2.33 -4.45
N VAL A 107 1.35 -1.63 -3.35
CA VAL A 107 2.61 -0.93 -3.01
C VAL A 107 3.41 -1.78 -2.05
N LEU A 108 4.68 -1.96 -2.37
CA LEU A 108 5.63 -2.61 -1.48
C LEU A 108 6.75 -1.65 -1.12
N VAL A 109 7.05 -1.60 0.18
CA VAL A 109 8.18 -0.83 0.69
C VAL A 109 9.17 -1.82 1.28
N SER A 110 10.41 -1.81 0.79
CA SER A 110 11.43 -2.67 1.38
C SER A 110 12.31 -1.87 2.34
N THR A 111 12.44 -2.40 3.55
CA THR A 111 13.36 -1.88 4.57
C THR A 111 14.58 -2.80 4.73
N ALA A 112 14.78 -3.74 3.80
CA ALA A 112 15.84 -4.74 3.88
C ALA A 112 17.25 -4.12 3.98
N GLU A 113 17.44 -2.96 3.35
CA GLU A 113 18.73 -2.26 3.36
C GLU A 113 18.77 -1.10 4.34
N SER A 114 17.75 -0.97 5.18
CA SER A 114 17.64 0.15 6.11
C SER A 114 18.38 -0.06 7.44
N GLY A 115 19.01 -1.21 7.62
CA GLY A 115 19.71 -1.54 8.86
C GLY A 115 18.72 -1.66 10.03
N ASN A 116 18.69 -0.65 10.90
CA ASN A 116 17.77 -0.60 12.03
C ASN A 116 16.44 0.09 11.69
N GLY A 117 16.10 0.21 10.41
CA GLY A 117 14.87 0.83 9.97
C GLY A 117 14.99 2.29 9.56
N GLU A 118 16.18 2.89 9.67
CA GLU A 118 16.39 4.31 9.38
C GLU A 118 17.17 4.58 8.09
N GLY A 119 17.75 3.54 7.48
CA GLY A 119 18.49 3.68 6.23
C GLY A 119 17.58 3.80 5.02
N PRO A 120 18.12 3.62 3.81
CA PRO A 120 17.32 3.77 2.59
C PRO A 120 16.23 2.72 2.48
N VAL A 121 15.13 3.10 1.83
CA VAL A 121 14.02 2.20 1.53
C VAL A 121 13.76 2.21 0.03
N SER A 122 13.12 1.15 -0.44
CA SER A 122 12.63 1.04 -1.82
C SER A 122 11.11 1.10 -1.78
N PHE A 123 10.49 1.82 -2.71
CA PHE A 123 9.05 1.99 -2.80
C PHE A 123 8.63 1.69 -4.24
N ARG A 124 7.86 0.62 -4.43
CA ARG A 124 7.46 0.18 -5.76
C ARG A 124 5.98 -0.16 -5.78
N SER A 125 5.35 0.04 -6.93
CA SER A 125 3.92 -0.23 -7.11
C SER A 125 3.69 -1.24 -8.22
N PHE A 126 2.70 -2.11 -8.02
CA PHE A 126 2.38 -3.20 -8.93
C PHE A 126 0.88 -3.30 -9.12
N ARG A 127 0.49 -3.75 -10.32
CA ARG A 127 -0.87 -4.25 -10.55
C ARG A 127 -0.79 -5.76 -10.52
N ILE A 128 -1.74 -6.38 -9.82
CA ILE A 128 -1.80 -7.84 -9.73
C ILE A 128 -3.20 -8.27 -10.12
N VAL A 129 -3.31 -8.85 -11.32
CA VAL A 129 -4.60 -9.24 -11.90
C VAL A 129 -4.49 -10.69 -12.36
N ASP A 130 -5.35 -11.55 -11.84
CA ASP A 130 -5.38 -12.98 -12.17
C ASP A 130 -3.99 -13.65 -12.04
N GLY A 131 -3.26 -13.27 -11.00
CA GLY A 131 -1.93 -13.81 -10.74
C GLY A 131 -0.81 -13.20 -11.57
N VAL A 132 -1.12 -12.24 -12.44
CA VAL A 132 -0.11 -11.60 -13.29
C VAL A 132 0.34 -10.29 -12.64
N ILE A 133 1.64 -10.17 -12.41
CA ILE A 133 2.28 -9.01 -11.80
C ILE A 133 2.77 -8.07 -12.89
N THR A 134 2.40 -6.80 -12.82
CA THR A 134 2.93 -5.78 -13.71
C THR A 134 3.39 -4.60 -12.86
N GLU A 135 4.67 -4.31 -12.90
CA GLU A 135 5.19 -3.13 -12.20
C GLU A 135 4.78 -1.87 -12.94
N GLU A 136 4.49 -0.81 -12.19
CA GLU A 136 4.09 0.48 -12.74
C GLU A 136 4.94 1.59 -12.14
N ASP A 137 5.01 2.71 -12.86
CA ASP A 137 5.72 3.88 -12.38
C ASP A 137 4.99 4.52 -11.20
N VAL A 138 5.77 5.10 -10.29
CA VAL A 138 5.25 5.86 -9.15
C VAL A 138 5.67 7.32 -9.32
N THR A 139 4.69 8.22 -9.30
CA THR A 139 4.93 9.65 -9.35
C THR A 139 4.48 10.25 -8.02
N VAL A 140 5.42 10.84 -7.29
CA VAL A 140 5.12 11.52 -6.03
C VAL A 140 4.95 13.01 -6.32
N VAL A 141 3.82 13.57 -5.91
CA VAL A 141 3.51 14.98 -6.12
C VAL A 141 3.34 15.69 -4.78
N ALA A 142 3.67 16.99 -4.74
CA ALA A 142 3.55 17.77 -3.52
C ALA A 142 2.10 17.80 -3.02
N SER A 143 1.17 17.93 -3.94
CA SER A 143 -0.27 17.87 -3.64
C SER A 143 -1.00 17.55 -4.93
N TYR A 144 -2.20 16.98 -4.83
CA TYR A 144 -3.00 16.71 -6.03
C TYR A 144 -3.49 17.99 -6.70
N ASP A 145 -3.60 19.07 -5.93
CA ASP A 145 -4.00 20.37 -6.48
C ASP A 145 -2.92 20.95 -7.38
N ASP A 146 -1.66 20.57 -7.14
CA ASP A 146 -0.50 21.02 -7.93
C ASP A 146 -0.24 20.15 -9.14
N ALA A 147 -0.91 19.01 -9.23
CA ALA A 147 -0.70 18.07 -10.34
C ALA A 147 -1.36 18.62 -11.61
N PRO A 148 -0.77 18.35 -12.79
CA PRO A 148 -1.38 18.79 -14.05
C PRO A 148 -2.79 18.21 -14.21
N ALA A 149 -3.68 19.01 -14.78
CA ALA A 149 -5.02 18.55 -15.13
C ALA A 149 -4.94 17.47 -16.21
N ARG A 150 -5.90 16.54 -16.14
CA ARG A 150 -5.95 15.44 -17.12
C ARG A 150 -7.05 15.72 -18.10
#